data_c42ed665d1b33e020ead2b1135fe3192
#
_entry.id   c42ed665d1b33e020ead2b1135fe3192
#
_cell.length_a   1.000
_cell.length_b   1.000
_cell.length_c   1.000
_cell.angle_alpha   90.00
_cell.angle_beta   90.00
_cell.angle_gamma   90.00
#
_symmetry.space_group_name_H-M   'P 1'
#
loop_
_entity.id
_entity.type
_entity.pdbx_description
1 polymer ?
#
loop_
_entity_poly.entity_id
_entity_poly.type
_entity_poly.pdbx_seq_one_letter_code
_entity_poly.pdbx_strand_id
1 'polypeptide(L)' 'MSQNLNWDEIIKKEARGIENYDLGEVHAVESDTVVTKKGVLDKDKFYLPKSFVEAFDGHNLRFRITKEEAQKYRRD' A
#
# COMPACT_ATOMS: atom_id res chain seq x y z
N MET A 1 -9.77 -9.09 14.92
CA MET A 1 -9.21 -10.21 14.20
C MET A 1 -7.85 -9.89 13.61
N SER A 2 -6.87 -10.60 14.01
CA SER A 2 -5.55 -10.35 13.48
C SER A 2 -5.44 -10.98 12.10
N GLN A 3 -4.67 -10.35 11.27
CA GLN A 3 -4.36 -10.87 9.96
C GLN A 3 -3.06 -11.63 10.04
N ASN A 4 -3.05 -12.82 9.54
CA ASN A 4 -1.81 -13.59 9.47
C ASN A 4 -1.08 -13.23 8.20
N LEU A 5 -0.85 -11.95 8.04
CA LEU A 5 -0.22 -11.43 6.86
C LEU A 5 1.29 -11.53 6.99
N ASN A 6 1.90 -12.14 6.00
CA ASN A 6 3.36 -12.17 5.95
C ASN A 6 3.82 -10.90 5.24
N TRP A 7 4.35 -9.98 6.01
CA TRP A 7 4.73 -8.68 5.45
C TRP A 7 5.82 -8.78 4.39
N ASP A 8 6.62 -9.83 4.42
CA ASP A 8 7.64 -10.01 3.39
C ASP A 8 7.04 -10.42 2.05
N GLU A 9 5.89 -11.06 2.08
CA GLU A 9 5.26 -11.52 0.85
C GLU A 9 4.64 -10.41 0.04
N ILE A 10 4.34 -9.28 0.66
CA ILE A 10 3.67 -8.20 -0.07
C ILE A 10 4.64 -7.32 -0.83
N ILE A 11 5.94 -7.47 -0.61
CA ILE A 11 6.92 -6.68 -1.34
C ILE A 11 6.76 -6.95 -2.83
N LYS A 12 6.74 -5.90 -3.62
CA LYS A 12 6.58 -5.94 -5.09
C LYS A 12 5.18 -6.33 -5.54
N LYS A 13 4.24 -6.45 -4.62
CA LYS A 13 2.85 -6.71 -4.99
C LYS A 13 2.13 -5.39 -5.23
N GLU A 14 1.00 -5.48 -5.96
CA GLU A 14 0.19 -4.31 -6.24
C GLU A 14 -0.48 -3.81 -4.98
N ALA A 15 -0.59 -2.49 -4.86
CA ALA A 15 -1.32 -1.86 -3.76
C ALA A 15 -2.53 -1.13 -4.32
N ARG A 16 -3.69 -1.40 -3.73
CA ARG A 16 -4.96 -0.82 -4.18
C ARG A 16 -5.71 -0.24 -3.00
N GLY A 17 -6.31 0.92 -3.22
CA GLY A 17 -7.18 1.53 -2.23
C GLY A 17 -8.64 1.22 -2.51
N ILE A 18 -9.54 1.98 -1.90
CA ILE A 18 -10.96 1.85 -2.10
C ILE A 18 -11.28 2.13 -3.56
N GLU A 19 -12.20 1.36 -4.13
CA GLU A 19 -12.60 1.43 -5.54
C GLU A 19 -11.43 1.14 -6.47
N ASN A 20 -10.52 0.28 -6.02
CA ASN A 20 -9.36 -0.13 -6.82
C ASN A 20 -8.43 1.02 -7.20
N TYR A 21 -8.43 2.08 -6.40
CA TYR A 21 -7.51 3.17 -6.66
C TYR A 21 -6.06 2.65 -6.65
N ASP A 22 -5.33 2.96 -7.69
CA ASP A 22 -3.97 2.46 -7.88
C ASP A 22 -3.00 3.19 -6.96
N LEU A 23 -2.45 2.46 -5.99
CA LEU A 23 -1.46 3.02 -5.06
C LEU A 23 -0.04 2.63 -5.45
N GLY A 24 0.10 1.92 -6.58
CA GLY A 24 1.41 1.54 -7.06
C GLY A 24 1.81 0.16 -6.58
N GLU A 25 3.11 -0.04 -6.43
CA GLU A 25 3.67 -1.32 -6.04
C GLU A 25 4.33 -1.18 -4.68
N VAL A 26 4.17 -2.20 -3.84
CA VAL A 26 4.80 -2.19 -2.52
C VAL A 26 6.31 -2.23 -2.69
N HIS A 27 6.98 -1.25 -2.16
CA HIS A 27 8.42 -1.13 -2.25
C HIS A 27 9.12 -1.62 -0.99
N ALA A 28 8.58 -1.25 0.17
CA ALA A 28 9.21 -1.59 1.44
C ALA A 28 8.16 -1.66 2.54
N VAL A 29 8.49 -2.36 3.60
CA VAL A 29 7.64 -2.45 4.78
C VAL A 29 8.48 -2.04 5.97
N GLU A 30 8.01 -1.05 6.72
CA GLU A 30 8.67 -0.58 7.92
C GLU A 30 7.86 -1.00 9.13
N SER A 31 8.25 -0.56 10.34
CA SER A 31 7.63 -1.11 11.54
C SER A 31 6.11 -0.94 11.56
N ASP A 32 5.59 0.22 11.15
CA ASP A 32 4.16 0.44 11.13
C ASP A 32 3.66 1.06 9.82
N THR A 33 4.46 0.99 8.77
CA THR A 33 4.18 1.67 7.52
C THR A 33 4.50 0.76 6.34
N VAL A 34 3.66 0.84 5.32
CA VAL A 34 3.91 0.21 4.03
C VAL A 34 4.24 1.30 3.04
N VAL A 35 5.39 1.20 2.39
CA VAL A 35 5.82 2.19 1.42
C VAL A 35 5.53 1.65 0.03
N THR A 36 4.75 2.41 -0.75
CA THR A 36 4.48 2.04 -2.14
C THR A 36 5.04 3.09 -3.08
N LYS A 37 5.33 2.68 -4.29
CA LYS A 37 5.82 3.56 -5.33
C LYS A 37 4.95 3.42 -6.56
N LYS A 38 4.63 4.54 -7.17
CA LYS A 38 3.78 4.56 -8.35
C LYS A 38 4.47 5.36 -9.44
N GLY A 39 4.35 4.87 -10.67
CA GLY A 39 4.89 5.58 -11.82
C GLY A 39 6.25 5.07 -12.23
N VAL A 40 6.60 5.37 -13.47
CA VAL A 40 7.81 4.84 -14.09
C VAL A 40 9.07 5.34 -13.38
N LEU A 41 9.05 6.58 -12.94
CA LEU A 41 10.21 7.19 -12.31
C LEU A 41 10.12 7.19 -10.80
N ASP A 42 9.19 6.41 -10.24
CA ASP A 42 9.01 6.31 -8.79
C ASP A 42 8.80 7.66 -8.13
N LYS A 43 8.11 8.55 -8.82
CA LYS A 43 7.93 9.90 -8.31
C LYS A 43 6.90 9.98 -7.21
N ASP A 44 5.89 9.12 -7.28
CA ASP A 44 4.81 9.13 -6.31
C ASP A 44 5.04 8.01 -5.30
N LYS A 45 5.36 8.37 -4.08
CA LYS A 45 5.53 7.41 -3.00
C LYS A 45 4.45 7.65 -1.98
N PHE A 46 3.87 6.57 -1.48
CA PHE A 46 2.88 6.63 -0.42
C PHE A 46 3.43 5.91 0.80
N TYR A 47 3.31 6.55 1.95
CA TYR A 47 3.72 5.96 3.22
C TYR A 47 2.45 5.65 4.00
N LEU A 48 1.94 4.46 3.80
CA LEU A 48 0.60 4.09 4.26
C LEU A 48 0.68 3.33 5.58
N PRO A 49 -0.10 3.73 6.59
CA PRO A 49 -0.09 2.99 7.86
C PRO A 49 -0.52 1.54 7.64
N LYS A 50 0.16 0.62 8.32
CA LYS A 50 -0.23 -0.79 8.26
C LYS A 50 -1.66 -1.00 8.73
N SER A 51 -2.14 -0.14 9.64
CA SER A 51 -3.49 -0.27 10.15
C SER A 51 -4.55 -0.08 9.07
N PHE A 52 -4.19 0.49 7.93
CA PHE A 52 -5.12 0.66 6.82
C PHE A 52 -5.21 -0.56 5.93
N VAL A 53 -4.34 -1.55 6.14
CA VAL A 53 -4.38 -2.76 5.34
C VAL A 53 -5.66 -3.54 5.65
N GLU A 54 -6.42 -3.87 4.61
CA GLU A 54 -7.68 -4.57 4.76
C GLU A 54 -7.53 -6.06 4.46
N ALA A 55 -6.83 -6.39 3.36
CA ALA A 55 -6.72 -7.77 2.93
C ALA A 55 -5.61 -7.91 1.90
N PHE A 56 -5.15 -9.14 1.74
CA PHE A 56 -4.17 -9.47 0.72
C PHE A 56 -4.62 -10.78 0.07
N ASP A 57 -4.80 -10.74 -1.25
CA ASP A 57 -5.34 -11.89 -1.97
C ASP A 57 -4.27 -12.67 -2.73
N GLY A 58 -3.00 -12.36 -2.48
CA GLY A 58 -1.88 -13.00 -3.17
C GLY A 58 -1.32 -12.18 -4.32
N HIS A 59 -2.12 -11.26 -4.83
CA HIS A 59 -1.71 -10.37 -5.93
C HIS A 59 -1.85 -8.91 -5.56
N ASN A 60 -2.91 -8.55 -4.86
CA ASN A 60 -3.21 -7.17 -4.52
C ASN A 60 -3.31 -7.01 -3.01
N LEU A 61 -2.55 -6.07 -2.49
CA LEU A 61 -2.68 -5.65 -1.11
C LEU A 61 -3.70 -4.51 -1.08
N ARG A 62 -4.79 -4.73 -0.38
CA ARG A 62 -5.88 -3.77 -0.36
C ARG A 62 -5.84 -2.94 0.91
N PHE A 63 -5.94 -1.63 0.71
CA PHE A 63 -5.94 -0.66 1.79
C PHE A 63 -7.33 -0.04 1.91
N ARG A 64 -7.73 0.23 3.14
CA ARG A 64 -8.99 0.91 3.42
C ARG A 64 -8.74 2.42 3.39
N ILE A 65 -8.46 2.94 2.19
CA ILE A 65 -8.12 4.33 2.04
C ILE A 65 -8.68 4.82 0.71
N THR A 66 -9.26 6.02 0.75
CA THR A 66 -9.78 6.63 -0.47
C THR A 66 -8.65 7.33 -1.22
N LYS A 67 -8.95 7.68 -2.49
CA LYS A 67 -8.02 8.45 -3.28
C LYS A 67 -7.62 9.74 -2.59
N GLU A 68 -8.60 10.44 -2.04
CA GLU A 68 -8.34 11.71 -1.35
C GLU A 68 -7.48 11.52 -0.12
N GLU A 69 -7.78 10.48 0.65
CA GLU A 69 -7.00 10.22 1.85
C GLU A 69 -5.58 9.83 1.53
N ALA A 70 -5.39 9.11 0.43
CA ALA A 70 -4.05 8.66 0.04
C ALA A 70 -3.12 9.84 -0.22
N GLN A 71 -3.66 10.95 -0.70
CA GLN A 71 -2.84 12.11 -0.98
C GLN A 71 -2.15 12.66 0.27
N LYS A 72 -2.74 12.44 1.43
CA LYS A 72 -2.16 12.89 2.69
C LYS A 72 -0.90 12.11 3.05
N TYR A 73 -0.74 10.93 2.48
CA TYR A 73 0.39 10.07 2.78
C TYR A 73 1.39 10.01 1.64
N ARG A 74 1.18 10.86 0.66
CA ARG A 74 2.08 10.90 -0.49
C ARG A 74 3.34 11.68 -0.17
N ARG A 75 4.48 11.16 -0.61
CA ARG A 75 5.76 11.84 -0.51
C ARG A 75 6.44 11.81 -1.88
N ASP A 76 7.11 12.85 -2.18
CA ASP A 76 7.86 12.93 -3.45
C ASP A 76 9.29 12.48 -3.28
#